data_201419eb6ddc6f467a7007a97360b0a6
#
_entry.id   201419eb6ddc6f467a7007a97360b0a6
#
_cell.length_a   1.000
_cell.length_b   1.000
_cell.length_c   1.000
_cell.angle_alpha   90.00
_cell.angle_beta   90.00
_cell.angle_gamma   90.00
#
_symmetry.space_group_name_H-M   'P 1'
#
loop_
_entity.id
_entity.type
_entity.pdbx_description
1 polymer ?
#
loop_
_entity_poly.entity_id
_entity_poly.type
_entity_poly.pdbx_seq_one_letter_code
_entity_poly.pdbx_strand_id
1 'polypeptide(L)'
;MGPTMAQEFSQFSLDTAAAFKTMGNWNELTTNLLLCGPPGAVTSCHFDEQQNLFAQLSGRKRVRLFSPQQWSKLYPYPVGHPRDRQAQVIIPCDEENIETNHNSFPECNDVTEYRVDMEPGDVLYIPQYWWHQMEALTENVSLSWWFKDNHSNEVAQITAAVSSGKHADLGVDQLIAIRRNVERIMGGLVGGKQQAHKFYLAIAGGRLPLPGIEKVSLPVGRDLFLFSDVEAARVLDIPPEWSEALQQFYMLLGHVLHADQIPGFILELVRGRFSNIKDF
;
A
#
# COMPACT_ATOMS: atom_id res chain seq x y z
N MET A 1 43.31 1.87 -8.94
CA MET A 1 41.85 2.01 -8.80
C MET A 1 41.52 1.74 -7.34
N GLY A 2 40.92 2.68 -6.64
CA GLY A 2 40.44 2.45 -5.27
C GLY A 2 39.34 1.39 -5.24
N PRO A 3 39.07 0.80 -4.07
CA PRO A 3 37.95 -0.13 -3.93
C PRO A 3 36.64 0.57 -4.36
N THR A 4 35.78 -0.16 -5.03
CA THR A 4 34.46 0.39 -5.36
C THR A 4 33.67 0.60 -4.08
N MET A 5 32.82 1.60 -4.00
CA MET A 5 31.93 1.83 -2.85
C MET A 5 31.21 0.52 -2.41
N ALA A 6 30.87 -0.35 -3.34
CA ALA A 6 30.29 -1.65 -3.04
C ALA A 6 31.24 -2.57 -2.23
N GLN A 7 32.56 -2.49 -2.43
CA GLN A 7 33.54 -3.25 -1.68
C GLN A 7 33.77 -2.65 -0.28
N GLU A 8 33.74 -1.34 -0.14
CA GLU A 8 33.83 -0.67 1.18
C GLU A 8 32.57 -0.93 2.00
N PHE A 9 31.38 -0.85 1.39
CA PHE A 9 30.12 -1.17 2.06
C PHE A 9 29.92 -2.66 2.35
N SER A 10 30.55 -3.58 1.60
CA SER A 10 30.43 -5.02 1.85
C SER A 10 31.00 -5.43 3.20
N GLN A 11 32.07 -4.78 3.64
CA GLN A 11 32.64 -5.05 4.96
C GLN A 11 31.77 -4.52 6.11
N PHE A 12 31.06 -3.41 5.89
CA PHE A 12 30.16 -2.84 6.89
C PHE A 12 28.80 -3.54 6.95
N SER A 13 28.36 -4.13 5.85
CA SER A 13 26.98 -4.63 5.74
C SER A 13 26.79 -6.08 6.13
N LEU A 14 27.82 -6.94 5.95
CA LEU A 14 27.65 -8.39 6.09
C LEU A 14 27.42 -8.82 7.55
N ASP A 15 28.20 -8.33 8.49
CA ASP A 15 28.09 -8.74 9.89
C ASP A 15 26.84 -8.13 10.54
N THR A 16 26.55 -6.87 10.25
CA THR A 16 25.36 -6.15 10.75
C THR A 16 24.07 -6.72 10.16
N ALA A 17 24.06 -6.96 8.85
CA ALA A 17 22.90 -7.56 8.18
C ALA A 17 22.64 -9.00 8.65
N ALA A 18 23.69 -9.79 8.90
CA ALA A 18 23.58 -11.15 9.44
C ALA A 18 23.01 -11.13 10.87
N ALA A 19 23.47 -10.19 11.71
CA ALA A 19 22.93 -10.00 13.06
C ALA A 19 21.43 -9.63 13.02
N PHE A 20 21.05 -8.67 12.19
CA PHE A 20 19.66 -8.25 12.05
C PHE A 20 18.76 -9.35 11.49
N LYS A 21 19.24 -10.10 10.50
CA LYS A 21 18.54 -11.27 9.97
C LYS A 21 18.24 -12.28 11.07
N THR A 22 19.22 -12.55 11.91
CA THR A 22 19.07 -13.50 13.03
C THR A 22 18.11 -12.97 14.09
N MET A 23 18.22 -11.70 14.48
CA MET A 23 17.33 -11.07 15.46
C MET A 23 15.87 -11.03 15.00
N GLY A 24 15.62 -10.72 13.74
CA GLY A 24 14.28 -10.64 13.17
C GLY A 24 13.71 -11.99 12.71
N ASN A 25 14.52 -13.05 12.72
CA ASN A 25 14.17 -14.34 12.10
C ASN A 25 13.73 -14.17 10.64
N TRP A 26 14.37 -13.24 9.93
CA TRP A 26 14.05 -12.91 8.54
C TRP A 26 14.84 -13.80 7.57
N ASN A 27 14.36 -13.90 6.31
CA ASN A 27 14.97 -14.74 5.29
C ASN A 27 16.21 -14.09 4.66
N GLU A 28 15.99 -13.25 3.69
CA GLU A 28 17.02 -12.77 2.79
C GLU A 28 17.10 -11.25 2.84
N LEU A 29 18.34 -10.73 2.95
CA LEU A 29 18.61 -9.34 2.64
C LEU A 29 18.44 -9.15 1.13
N THR A 30 17.44 -8.40 0.72
CA THR A 30 17.12 -8.18 -0.70
C THR A 30 17.85 -6.98 -1.27
N THR A 31 17.94 -5.92 -0.49
CA THR A 31 18.49 -4.64 -0.92
C THR A 31 19.00 -3.85 0.27
N ASN A 32 20.06 -3.11 0.07
CA ASN A 32 20.47 -2.00 0.92
C ASN A 32 20.54 -0.72 0.08
N LEU A 33 20.26 0.41 0.69
CA LEU A 33 20.25 1.70 0.00
C LEU A 33 20.82 2.79 0.90
N LEU A 34 21.87 3.45 0.41
CA LEU A 34 22.38 4.67 1.02
C LEU A 34 21.60 5.87 0.50
N LEU A 35 21.05 6.64 1.41
CA LEU A 35 20.21 7.80 1.14
C LEU A 35 20.94 9.05 1.64
N CYS A 36 21.22 9.99 0.71
CA CYS A 36 21.79 11.29 1.02
C CYS A 36 20.81 12.37 0.57
N GLY A 37 20.57 13.37 1.38
CA GLY A 37 19.63 14.43 1.01
C GLY A 37 19.91 15.77 1.71
N PRO A 38 19.54 16.88 1.05
CA PRO A 38 19.57 18.21 1.66
C PRO A 38 18.41 18.38 2.66
N PRO A 39 18.45 19.43 3.49
CA PRO A 39 17.33 19.84 4.32
C PRO A 39 16.05 20.03 3.47
N GLY A 40 14.90 19.63 3.97
CA GLY A 40 13.61 19.74 3.30
C GLY A 40 13.36 18.69 2.23
N ALA A 41 14.29 17.77 1.96
CA ALA A 41 14.02 16.63 1.08
C ALA A 41 12.99 15.70 1.73
N VAL A 42 11.94 15.34 0.98
CA VAL A 42 10.83 14.52 1.47
C VAL A 42 10.69 13.24 0.65
N THR A 43 10.63 12.11 1.32
CA THR A 43 10.14 10.86 0.75
C THR A 43 8.65 10.76 1.06
N SER A 44 7.81 10.82 0.03
CA SER A 44 6.35 10.81 0.17
C SER A 44 5.86 9.57 0.92
N CYS A 45 4.72 9.70 1.60
CA CYS A 45 4.12 8.61 2.36
C CYS A 45 3.87 7.39 1.48
N HIS A 46 4.45 6.26 1.85
CA HIS A 46 4.36 4.99 1.15
C HIS A 46 4.54 3.82 2.14
N PHE A 47 4.33 2.61 1.68
CA PHE A 47 4.66 1.39 2.41
C PHE A 47 5.57 0.49 1.59
N ASP A 48 6.35 -0.33 2.29
CA ASP A 48 7.16 -1.38 1.70
C ASP A 48 6.54 -2.77 1.90
N GLU A 49 6.79 -3.68 0.96
CA GLU A 49 6.38 -5.10 1.03
C GLU A 49 7.48 -5.96 1.69
N GLN A 50 8.36 -5.35 2.47
CA GLN A 50 9.50 -5.96 3.12
C GLN A 50 9.74 -5.35 4.49
N GLN A 51 10.41 -6.10 5.35
CA GLN A 51 10.91 -5.61 6.63
C GLN A 51 12.06 -4.64 6.38
N ASN A 52 12.06 -3.48 7.03
CA ASN A 52 13.08 -2.45 6.83
C ASN A 52 13.73 -2.06 8.16
N LEU A 53 15.07 -2.09 8.18
CA LEU A 53 15.86 -1.43 9.21
C LEU A 53 16.46 -0.17 8.60
N PHE A 54 16.14 0.96 9.19
CA PHE A 54 16.56 2.27 8.75
C PHE A 54 17.49 2.91 9.77
N ALA A 55 18.76 3.09 9.42
CA ALA A 55 19.76 3.71 10.28
C ALA A 55 20.06 5.14 9.85
N GLN A 56 20.10 6.06 10.82
CA GLN A 56 20.56 7.44 10.61
C GLN A 56 22.05 7.52 10.90
N LEU A 57 22.85 7.83 9.86
CA LEU A 57 24.30 7.86 9.97
C LEU A 57 24.84 9.27 10.26
N SER A 58 24.23 10.30 9.64
CA SER A 58 24.60 11.70 9.80
C SER A 58 23.42 12.61 9.61
N GLY A 59 23.39 13.75 10.29
CA GLY A 59 22.29 14.69 10.25
C GLY A 59 21.02 14.14 10.92
N ARG A 60 19.91 14.85 10.76
CA ARG A 60 18.62 14.51 11.39
C ARG A 60 17.53 14.31 10.36
N LYS A 61 16.63 13.37 10.66
CA LYS A 61 15.49 13.06 9.80
C LYS A 61 14.24 12.84 10.64
N ARG A 62 13.13 13.41 10.24
CA ARG A 62 11.80 13.12 10.81
C ARG A 62 11.18 11.97 10.05
N VAL A 63 10.71 10.98 10.79
CA VAL A 63 9.93 9.87 10.24
C VAL A 63 8.54 9.90 10.85
N ARG A 64 7.54 9.87 9.99
CA ARG A 64 6.13 9.77 10.35
C ARG A 64 5.65 8.39 9.92
N LEU A 65 5.05 7.65 10.87
CA LEU A 65 4.63 6.26 10.67
C LEU A 65 3.13 6.14 10.88
N PHE A 66 2.49 5.29 10.07
CA PHE A 66 1.08 4.99 10.19
C PHE A 66 0.88 3.49 10.07
N SER A 67 0.02 2.93 10.93
CA SER A 67 -0.18 1.47 10.94
C SER A 67 -0.88 0.98 9.67
N PRO A 68 -0.67 -0.29 9.27
CA PRO A 68 -1.34 -0.91 8.12
C PRO A 68 -2.87 -0.87 8.19
N GLN A 69 -3.47 -0.83 9.40
CA GLN A 69 -4.91 -0.71 9.62
C GLN A 69 -5.49 0.57 9.02
N GLN A 70 -4.66 1.57 8.77
CA GLN A 70 -5.08 2.85 8.19
C GLN A 70 -4.99 2.87 6.67
N TRP A 71 -4.84 1.71 6.03
CA TRP A 71 -4.66 1.55 4.59
C TRP A 71 -5.73 2.28 3.77
N SER A 72 -7.01 2.12 4.11
CA SER A 72 -8.12 2.79 3.41
C SER A 72 -8.09 4.31 3.59
N LYS A 73 -7.67 4.80 4.76
CA LYS A 73 -7.61 6.24 5.08
C LYS A 73 -6.47 6.98 4.38
N LEU A 74 -5.45 6.25 3.94
CA LEU A 74 -4.30 6.80 3.20
C LEU A 74 -4.47 6.68 1.69
N TYR A 75 -5.55 6.05 1.23
CA TYR A 75 -5.95 5.97 -0.18
C TYR A 75 -4.78 5.57 -1.10
N PRO A 76 -4.20 4.36 -0.97
CA PRO A 76 -3.06 3.96 -1.78
C PRO A 76 -3.36 4.02 -3.28
N TYR A 77 -2.37 4.42 -4.06
CA TYR A 77 -2.45 4.28 -5.51
C TYR A 77 -2.67 2.80 -5.89
N PRO A 78 -3.45 2.54 -6.94
CA PRO A 78 -3.69 1.19 -7.44
C PRO A 78 -2.40 0.49 -7.89
N VAL A 79 -2.42 -0.84 -7.83
CA VAL A 79 -1.33 -1.66 -8.35
C VAL A 79 -1.12 -1.39 -9.84
N GLY A 80 0.13 -1.19 -10.24
CA GLY A 80 0.52 -0.85 -11.60
C GLY A 80 0.49 0.63 -11.94
N HIS A 81 0.03 1.50 -11.05
CA HIS A 81 0.20 2.94 -11.19
C HIS A 81 1.70 3.30 -11.00
N PRO A 82 2.23 4.36 -11.66
CA PRO A 82 3.62 4.79 -11.45
C PRO A 82 3.96 5.11 -9.98
N ARG A 83 2.97 5.48 -9.18
CA ARG A 83 3.08 5.73 -7.74
C ARG A 83 2.53 4.57 -6.89
N ASP A 84 2.53 3.36 -7.42
CA ASP A 84 2.12 2.18 -6.66
C ASP A 84 2.81 2.15 -5.28
N ARG A 85 2.07 1.76 -4.24
CA ARG A 85 2.44 1.77 -2.82
C ARG A 85 2.54 3.15 -2.15
N GLN A 86 2.40 4.25 -2.87
CA GLN A 86 2.30 5.58 -2.27
C GLN A 86 0.87 5.92 -1.87
N ALA A 87 0.74 6.76 -0.85
CA ALA A 87 -0.53 7.38 -0.48
C ALA A 87 -0.90 8.45 -1.51
N GLN A 88 -2.20 8.56 -1.83
CA GLN A 88 -2.72 9.70 -2.61
C GLN A 88 -2.87 10.94 -1.72
N VAL A 89 -2.99 10.72 -0.42
CA VAL A 89 -3.02 11.78 0.58
C VAL A 89 -1.65 12.44 0.68
N ILE A 90 -1.61 13.76 0.59
CA ILE A 90 -0.42 14.54 0.86
C ILE A 90 -0.34 14.75 2.37
N ILE A 91 0.71 14.25 3.00
CA ILE A 91 0.99 14.47 4.42
C ILE A 91 1.89 15.73 4.49
N PRO A 92 1.39 16.87 4.96
CA PRO A 92 2.19 18.09 5.03
C PRO A 92 3.35 17.93 6.02
N CYS A 93 4.51 18.51 5.72
CA CYS A 93 5.62 18.57 6.68
C CYS A 93 5.32 19.59 7.77
N ASP A 94 4.60 20.65 7.44
CA ASP A 94 4.18 21.71 8.34
C ASP A 94 2.75 21.51 8.81
N GLU A 95 2.49 21.71 10.09
CA GLU A 95 1.14 21.56 10.69
C GLU A 95 0.14 22.62 10.17
N GLU A 96 0.64 23.71 9.56
CA GLU A 96 -0.18 24.82 9.06
C GLU A 96 -0.92 24.52 7.75
N ASN A 97 -0.57 23.48 7.00
CA ASN A 97 -1.09 23.18 5.66
C ASN A 97 -2.01 21.94 5.56
N ILE A 98 -2.67 21.57 6.66
CA ILE A 98 -3.51 20.37 6.71
C ILE A 98 -4.78 20.48 5.82
N GLU A 99 -5.20 21.68 5.45
CA GLU A 99 -6.48 21.92 4.78
C GLU A 99 -6.60 21.42 3.33
N THR A 100 -5.52 21.07 2.66
CA THR A 100 -5.53 20.78 1.21
C THR A 100 -6.09 19.43 0.81
N ASN A 101 -6.26 18.50 1.74
CA ASN A 101 -6.68 17.12 1.46
C ASN A 101 -8.15 16.79 1.80
N HIS A 102 -8.81 17.60 2.64
CA HIS A 102 -10.08 17.27 3.26
C HIS A 102 -11.23 16.99 2.29
N ASN A 103 -11.29 17.71 1.16
CA ASN A 103 -12.38 17.55 0.20
C ASN A 103 -12.24 16.29 -0.67
N SER A 104 -11.00 15.87 -0.94
CA SER A 104 -10.69 14.73 -1.82
C SER A 104 -10.53 13.41 -1.04
N PHE A 105 -10.13 13.49 0.24
CA PHE A 105 -9.78 12.36 1.07
C PHE A 105 -10.31 12.55 2.51
N PRO A 106 -11.63 12.50 2.73
CA PRO A 106 -12.25 12.88 4.02
C PRO A 106 -11.81 12.02 5.20
N GLU A 107 -11.46 10.74 4.97
CA GLU A 107 -11.07 9.85 6.07
C GLU A 107 -9.62 10.04 6.54
N CYS A 108 -8.83 10.84 5.81
CA CYS A 108 -7.45 11.10 6.22
C CYS A 108 -7.34 11.92 7.53
N ASN A 109 -8.43 12.57 7.95
CA ASN A 109 -8.46 13.35 9.19
C ASN A 109 -8.38 12.48 10.44
N ASP A 110 -8.81 11.23 10.35
CA ASP A 110 -8.84 10.28 11.47
C ASP A 110 -7.61 9.38 11.50
N VAL A 111 -6.53 9.79 10.83
CA VAL A 111 -5.30 9.00 10.77
C VAL A 111 -4.48 9.20 12.03
N THR A 112 -4.12 8.12 12.70
CA THR A 112 -3.22 8.13 13.86
C THR A 112 -1.77 8.05 13.40
N GLU A 113 -0.98 9.05 13.76
CA GLU A 113 0.42 9.19 13.42
C GLU A 113 1.31 8.79 14.61
N TYR A 114 2.43 8.11 14.29
CA TYR A 114 3.58 7.98 15.17
C TYR A 114 4.73 8.79 14.56
N ARG A 115 5.37 9.64 15.36
CA ARG A 115 6.43 10.53 14.89
C ARG A 115 7.72 10.28 15.68
N VAL A 116 8.84 10.22 14.97
CA VAL A 116 10.17 10.16 15.57
C VAL A 116 11.13 11.07 14.79
N ASP A 117 11.91 11.86 15.49
CA ASP A 117 13.05 12.59 14.94
C ASP A 117 14.31 11.77 15.23
N MET A 118 14.93 11.26 14.17
CA MET A 118 16.10 10.40 14.25
C MET A 118 17.39 11.22 14.25
N GLU A 119 18.31 10.83 15.11
CA GLU A 119 19.65 11.38 15.23
C GLU A 119 20.71 10.36 14.80
N PRO A 120 21.97 10.79 14.53
CA PRO A 120 23.04 9.86 14.18
C PRO A 120 23.23 8.76 15.21
N GLY A 121 23.21 7.50 14.76
CA GLY A 121 23.30 6.31 15.60
C GLY A 121 21.96 5.63 15.87
N ASP A 122 20.84 6.27 15.59
CA ASP A 122 19.52 5.66 15.72
C ASP A 122 19.27 4.64 14.62
N VAL A 123 18.59 3.55 14.98
CA VAL A 123 18.08 2.54 14.05
C VAL A 123 16.60 2.36 14.29
N LEU A 124 15.81 2.62 13.27
CA LEU A 124 14.36 2.45 13.29
C LEU A 124 13.97 1.17 12.55
N TYR A 125 13.20 0.32 13.21
CA TYR A 125 12.55 -0.79 12.55
C TYR A 125 11.20 -0.34 11.98
N ILE A 126 11.03 -0.50 10.67
CA ILE A 126 9.79 -0.24 9.95
C ILE A 126 9.25 -1.59 9.47
N PRO A 127 8.18 -2.12 10.08
CA PRO A 127 7.60 -3.38 9.67
C PRO A 127 7.04 -3.32 8.25
N GLN A 128 6.94 -4.46 7.59
CA GLN A 128 6.25 -4.63 6.32
C GLN A 128 4.85 -4.00 6.38
N TYR A 129 4.43 -3.34 5.28
CA TYR A 129 3.15 -2.63 5.12
C TYR A 129 2.93 -1.43 6.06
N TRP A 130 3.86 -1.08 6.93
CA TRP A 130 3.77 0.17 7.67
C TRP A 130 4.01 1.35 6.74
N TRP A 131 3.06 2.25 6.75
CA TRP A 131 3.17 3.51 6.02
C TRP A 131 4.20 4.40 6.66
N HIS A 132 5.02 5.05 5.84
CA HIS A 132 6.01 5.97 6.35
C HIS A 132 6.29 7.11 5.38
N GLN A 133 6.50 8.29 5.96
CA GLN A 133 6.99 9.48 5.29
C GLN A 133 8.26 9.93 5.99
N MET A 134 9.25 10.37 5.22
CA MET A 134 10.52 10.84 5.78
C MET A 134 10.81 12.25 5.29
N GLU A 135 11.23 13.11 6.22
CA GLU A 135 11.65 14.47 5.97
C GLU A 135 13.07 14.69 6.48
N ALA A 136 13.95 15.20 5.64
CA ALA A 136 15.29 15.61 6.01
C ALA A 136 15.24 16.94 6.78
N LEU A 137 15.56 16.95 8.07
CA LEU A 137 15.61 18.14 8.88
C LEU A 137 16.93 18.93 8.70
N THR A 138 17.98 18.21 8.35
CA THR A 138 19.31 18.76 8.02
C THR A 138 19.88 18.04 6.81
N GLU A 139 21.03 18.44 6.30
CA GLU A 139 21.83 17.55 5.45
C GLU A 139 22.01 16.22 6.17
N ASN A 140 21.74 15.13 5.49
CA ASN A 140 21.69 13.83 6.15
C ASN A 140 22.18 12.68 5.27
N VAL A 141 22.63 11.63 5.95
CA VAL A 141 22.98 10.34 5.37
C VAL A 141 22.31 9.25 6.19
N SER A 142 21.58 8.37 5.52
CA SER A 142 20.86 7.25 6.12
C SER A 142 21.12 5.98 5.33
N LEU A 143 20.96 4.82 5.95
CA LEU A 143 21.11 3.51 5.32
C LEU A 143 19.90 2.65 5.65
N SER A 144 19.29 2.07 4.62
CA SER A 144 18.20 1.10 4.74
C SER A 144 18.68 -0.29 4.39
N TRP A 145 18.15 -1.29 5.11
CA TRP A 145 18.27 -2.71 4.78
C TRP A 145 16.89 -3.33 4.70
N TRP A 146 16.54 -3.88 3.53
CA TRP A 146 15.28 -4.56 3.31
C TRP A 146 15.45 -6.07 3.33
N PHE A 147 14.64 -6.74 4.13
CA PHE A 147 14.64 -8.18 4.29
C PHE A 147 13.30 -8.77 3.87
N LYS A 148 13.35 -9.91 3.18
CA LYS A 148 12.17 -10.76 3.03
C LYS A 148 11.86 -11.41 4.36
N ASP A 149 10.59 -11.44 4.71
CA ASP A 149 10.08 -12.23 5.81
C ASP A 149 9.97 -13.71 5.40
N ASN A 150 9.98 -14.60 6.40
CA ASN A 150 9.62 -16.00 6.22
C ASN A 150 8.15 -16.16 5.77
N HIS A 151 7.32 -15.16 6.04
CA HIS A 151 5.92 -15.07 5.62
C HIS A 151 5.73 -14.48 4.21
N SER A 152 6.79 -14.10 3.51
CA SER A 152 6.71 -13.55 2.14
C SER A 152 6.17 -14.52 1.09
N ASN A 153 5.87 -15.76 1.47
CA ASN A 153 5.01 -16.69 0.75
C ASN A 153 3.52 -16.52 1.09
N GLU A 154 3.09 -15.31 1.49
CA GLU A 154 1.70 -15.04 1.90
C GLU A 154 0.69 -15.50 0.85
N VAL A 155 0.98 -15.31 -0.42
CA VAL A 155 0.13 -15.83 -1.52
C VAL A 155 0.09 -17.35 -1.50
N ALA A 156 1.20 -18.02 -1.28
CA ALA A 156 1.26 -19.48 -1.19
C ALA A 156 0.58 -19.98 0.10
N GLN A 157 0.71 -19.26 1.20
CA GLN A 157 0.03 -19.55 2.45
C GLN A 157 -1.48 -19.32 2.36
N ILE A 158 -1.90 -18.20 1.74
CA ILE A 158 -3.30 -17.92 1.43
C ILE A 158 -3.86 -19.02 0.51
N THR A 159 -3.13 -19.38 -0.55
CA THR A 159 -3.52 -20.45 -1.46
C THR A 159 -3.59 -21.81 -0.75
N ALA A 160 -2.66 -22.08 0.16
CA ALA A 160 -2.66 -23.31 0.96
C ALA A 160 -3.77 -23.32 2.01
N ALA A 161 -4.07 -22.21 2.66
CA ALA A 161 -5.20 -22.06 3.58
C ALA A 161 -6.52 -22.28 2.86
N VAL A 162 -6.69 -21.66 1.69
CA VAL A 162 -7.83 -21.85 0.79
C VAL A 162 -7.99 -23.30 0.38
N SER A 163 -6.91 -23.96 -0.02
CA SER A 163 -6.92 -25.37 -0.43
C SER A 163 -7.27 -26.33 0.73
N SER A 164 -7.05 -25.90 1.97
CA SER A 164 -7.37 -26.69 3.16
C SER A 164 -8.80 -26.47 3.69
N GLY A 165 -9.59 -25.59 3.07
CA GLY A 165 -10.95 -25.22 3.50
C GLY A 165 -10.99 -24.51 4.86
N LYS A 166 -9.86 -24.03 5.35
CA LYS A 166 -9.76 -23.23 6.57
C LYS A 166 -9.77 -21.76 6.19
N HIS A 167 -10.91 -21.14 6.36
CA HIS A 167 -10.96 -19.68 6.44
C HIS A 167 -10.23 -19.27 7.73
N ALA A 168 -9.07 -18.67 7.59
CA ALA A 168 -8.32 -18.18 8.73
C ALA A 168 -8.80 -16.76 9.09
N ASP A 169 -8.70 -16.41 10.37
CA ASP A 169 -8.76 -15.02 10.78
C ASP A 169 -7.56 -14.31 10.15
N LEU A 170 -7.81 -13.59 9.06
CA LEU A 170 -6.77 -12.92 8.28
C LEU A 170 -6.33 -11.65 9.00
N GLY A 171 -5.03 -11.55 9.25
CA GLY A 171 -4.41 -10.32 9.73
C GLY A 171 -4.47 -9.20 8.67
N VAL A 172 -4.28 -7.96 9.11
CA VAL A 172 -4.31 -6.80 8.21
C VAL A 172 -3.28 -6.91 7.07
N ASP A 173 -2.11 -7.44 7.34
CA ASP A 173 -1.03 -7.60 6.35
C ASP A 173 -1.44 -8.59 5.26
N GLN A 174 -2.10 -9.67 5.65
CA GLN A 174 -2.68 -10.66 4.71
C GLN A 174 -3.78 -10.04 3.86
N LEU A 175 -4.66 -9.22 4.45
CA LEU A 175 -5.70 -8.51 3.70
C LEU A 175 -5.11 -7.53 2.70
N ILE A 176 -4.02 -6.82 3.03
CA ILE A 176 -3.30 -5.94 2.10
C ILE A 176 -2.70 -6.78 0.96
N ALA A 177 -2.03 -7.89 1.27
CA ALA A 177 -1.47 -8.79 0.28
C ALA A 177 -2.55 -9.32 -0.69
N ILE A 178 -3.72 -9.72 -0.18
CA ILE A 178 -4.86 -10.17 -0.99
C ILE A 178 -5.33 -9.03 -1.91
N ARG A 179 -5.55 -7.82 -1.38
CA ARG A 179 -5.98 -6.67 -2.19
C ARG A 179 -5.03 -6.43 -3.36
N ARG A 180 -3.75 -6.40 -3.10
CA ARG A 180 -2.72 -6.17 -4.12
C ARG A 180 -2.69 -7.28 -5.18
N ASN A 181 -2.81 -8.53 -4.76
CA ASN A 181 -2.84 -9.65 -5.69
C ASN A 181 -4.11 -9.69 -6.53
N VAL A 182 -5.26 -9.40 -5.94
CA VAL A 182 -6.53 -9.29 -6.65
C VAL A 182 -6.46 -8.18 -7.70
N GLU A 183 -5.95 -7.00 -7.36
CA GLU A 183 -5.74 -5.91 -8.33
C GLU A 183 -4.82 -6.34 -9.48
N ARG A 184 -3.74 -7.07 -9.18
CA ARG A 184 -2.77 -7.56 -10.18
C ARG A 184 -3.41 -8.59 -11.11
N ILE A 185 -4.15 -9.56 -10.56
CA ILE A 185 -4.85 -10.59 -11.34
C ILE A 185 -5.92 -9.96 -12.24
N MET A 186 -6.74 -9.07 -11.66
CA MET A 186 -7.78 -8.38 -12.41
C MET A 186 -7.22 -7.51 -13.53
N GLY A 187 -6.06 -6.88 -13.29
CA GLY A 187 -5.33 -6.16 -14.34
C GLY A 187 -5.04 -7.03 -15.57
N GLY A 188 -4.65 -8.29 -15.35
CA GLY A 188 -4.47 -9.27 -16.42
C GLY A 188 -5.77 -9.67 -17.10
N LEU A 189 -6.83 -9.89 -16.34
CA LEU A 189 -8.12 -10.39 -16.84
C LEU A 189 -8.87 -9.35 -17.69
N VAL A 190 -8.82 -8.09 -17.31
CA VAL A 190 -9.56 -7.02 -18.03
C VAL A 190 -8.75 -6.31 -19.10
N GLY A 191 -7.57 -6.80 -19.43
CA GLY A 191 -6.76 -6.26 -20.55
C GLY A 191 -5.80 -5.14 -20.18
N GLY A 192 -5.31 -5.13 -18.94
CA GLY A 192 -4.26 -4.25 -18.47
C GLY A 192 -4.71 -3.24 -17.42
N LYS A 193 -3.73 -2.51 -16.87
CA LYS A 193 -3.92 -1.63 -15.73
C LYS A 193 -4.93 -0.49 -15.95
N GLN A 194 -4.99 0.07 -17.17
CA GLN A 194 -5.95 1.12 -17.49
C GLN A 194 -7.38 0.57 -17.52
N GLN A 195 -7.57 -0.64 -18.03
CA GLN A 195 -8.88 -1.30 -18.03
C GLN A 195 -9.27 -1.72 -16.61
N ALA A 196 -8.32 -2.18 -15.79
CA ALA A 196 -8.55 -2.46 -14.38
C ALA A 196 -9.02 -1.21 -13.62
N HIS A 197 -8.40 -0.06 -13.87
CA HIS A 197 -8.84 1.20 -13.30
C HIS A 197 -10.31 1.50 -13.63
N LYS A 198 -10.69 1.41 -14.91
CA LYS A 198 -12.09 1.61 -15.35
C LYS A 198 -13.04 0.56 -14.75
N PHE A 199 -12.60 -0.69 -14.65
CA PHE A 199 -13.36 -1.77 -14.04
C PHE A 199 -13.68 -1.48 -12.57
N TYR A 200 -12.70 -1.06 -11.79
CA TYR A 200 -12.90 -0.71 -10.39
C TYR A 200 -13.72 0.57 -10.22
N LEU A 201 -13.59 1.54 -11.11
CA LEU A 201 -14.50 2.71 -11.17
C LEU A 201 -15.94 2.30 -11.43
N ALA A 202 -16.17 1.34 -12.32
CA ALA A 202 -17.51 0.84 -12.62
C ALA A 202 -18.13 0.09 -11.41
N ILE A 203 -17.31 -0.67 -10.68
CA ILE A 203 -17.73 -1.28 -9.40
C ILE A 203 -18.08 -0.19 -8.39
N ALA A 204 -17.19 0.76 -8.17
CA ALA A 204 -17.39 1.86 -7.23
C ALA A 204 -18.64 2.70 -7.57
N GLY A 205 -18.91 2.90 -8.85
CA GLY A 205 -20.08 3.61 -9.35
C GLY A 205 -21.39 2.78 -9.37
N GLY A 206 -21.37 1.54 -8.88
CA GLY A 206 -22.54 0.65 -8.86
C GLY A 206 -23.01 0.23 -10.26
N ARG A 207 -22.17 0.34 -11.28
CA ARG A 207 -22.51 0.01 -12.68
C ARG A 207 -22.27 -1.48 -12.99
N LEU A 208 -21.44 -2.14 -12.23
CA LEU A 208 -21.26 -3.58 -12.24
C LEU A 208 -21.94 -4.12 -10.98
N PRO A 209 -23.11 -4.75 -11.11
CA PRO A 209 -23.83 -5.32 -9.98
C PRO A 209 -23.00 -6.46 -9.38
N LEU A 210 -22.89 -6.43 -8.07
CA LEU A 210 -22.13 -7.41 -7.34
C LEU A 210 -23.08 -8.56 -6.91
N PRO A 211 -22.93 -9.79 -7.44
CA PRO A 211 -23.80 -10.92 -7.07
C PRO A 211 -23.81 -11.14 -5.56
N GLY A 212 -24.99 -11.28 -4.97
CA GLY A 212 -25.15 -11.52 -3.52
C GLY A 212 -25.04 -10.28 -2.64
N ILE A 213 -24.71 -9.11 -3.17
CA ILE A 213 -24.70 -7.83 -2.45
C ILE A 213 -26.03 -7.07 -2.61
N GLU A 214 -26.98 -7.61 -3.34
CA GLU A 214 -28.31 -7.03 -3.49
C GLU A 214 -29.04 -6.73 -2.15
N LYS A 215 -28.60 -7.37 -1.07
CA LYS A 215 -29.16 -7.14 0.28
C LYS A 215 -28.31 -6.22 1.17
N VAL A 216 -27.09 -5.95 0.81
CA VAL A 216 -26.28 -4.92 1.46
C VAL A 216 -26.57 -3.68 0.63
N SER A 217 -27.50 -2.85 1.11
CA SER A 217 -27.52 -1.45 0.68
C SER A 217 -26.11 -0.93 0.94
N LEU A 218 -25.26 -1.00 -0.08
CA LEU A 218 -24.07 -0.16 -0.12
C LEU A 218 -24.64 1.21 0.18
N PRO A 219 -24.24 1.88 1.27
CA PRO A 219 -24.73 3.21 1.51
C PRO A 219 -24.35 4.00 0.26
N VAL A 220 -25.29 4.12 -0.66
CA VAL A 220 -25.23 5.00 -1.82
C VAL A 220 -25.44 6.43 -1.29
N GLY A 221 -24.75 6.72 -0.19
CA GLY A 221 -24.61 8.04 0.33
C GLY A 221 -23.56 8.74 -0.52
N ARG A 222 -23.82 9.98 -0.86
CA ARG A 222 -22.90 10.87 -1.57
C ARG A 222 -21.49 10.90 -0.96
N ASP A 223 -21.29 10.39 0.24
CA ASP A 223 -20.06 10.38 1.03
C ASP A 223 -19.10 9.24 0.68
N LEU A 224 -19.54 8.21 -0.03
CA LEU A 224 -18.67 7.14 -0.54
C LEU A 224 -17.97 7.50 -1.85
N PHE A 225 -18.48 8.49 -2.54
CA PHE A 225 -18.06 8.88 -3.88
C PHE A 225 -17.88 10.39 -3.92
N LEU A 226 -16.69 10.85 -3.63
CA LEU A 226 -16.26 12.17 -4.08
C LEU A 226 -16.06 12.14 -5.60
N PHE A 227 -17.12 11.85 -6.33
CA PHE A 227 -17.16 12.12 -7.75
C PHE A 227 -17.44 13.61 -7.93
N SER A 228 -16.42 14.39 -8.10
CA SER A 228 -16.56 15.67 -8.81
C SER A 228 -16.97 15.45 -10.28
N ASP A 229 -16.84 14.20 -10.79
CA ASP A 229 -17.18 13.79 -12.15
C ASP A 229 -18.15 12.59 -12.17
N VAL A 230 -19.32 12.76 -11.56
CA VAL A 230 -20.46 11.83 -11.73
C VAL A 230 -20.80 11.67 -13.23
N GLU A 231 -20.50 12.66 -14.07
CA GLU A 231 -20.67 12.59 -15.52
C GLU A 231 -19.67 11.64 -16.18
N ALA A 232 -18.39 11.61 -15.76
CA ALA A 232 -17.40 10.69 -16.30
C ALA A 232 -17.77 9.22 -15.99
N ALA A 233 -18.32 8.95 -14.81
CA ALA A 233 -18.81 7.61 -14.44
C ALA A 233 -20.05 7.19 -15.25
N ARG A 234 -20.86 8.14 -15.75
CA ARG A 234 -22.03 7.86 -16.61
C ARG A 234 -21.67 7.49 -18.05
N VAL A 235 -20.47 7.83 -18.50
CA VAL A 235 -20.03 7.66 -19.90
C VAL A 235 -19.13 6.42 -20.08
N LEU A 236 -18.80 5.68 -19.01
CA LEU A 236 -18.05 4.44 -19.15
C LEU A 236 -18.91 3.40 -19.88
N ASP A 237 -18.53 3.14 -21.12
CA ASP A 237 -19.00 1.99 -21.87
C ASP A 237 -18.46 0.73 -21.20
N ILE A 238 -19.34 -0.11 -20.63
CA ILE A 238 -18.96 -1.34 -19.93
C ILE A 238 -18.85 -2.45 -20.95
N PRO A 239 -17.64 -2.96 -21.23
CA PRO A 239 -17.47 -4.07 -22.14
C PRO A 239 -18.23 -5.32 -21.65
N PRO A 240 -18.89 -6.07 -22.54
CA PRO A 240 -19.63 -7.29 -22.16
C PRO A 240 -18.78 -8.32 -21.39
N GLU A 241 -17.50 -8.41 -21.73
CA GLU A 241 -16.52 -9.30 -21.08
C GLU A 241 -16.29 -8.97 -19.59
N TRP A 242 -16.61 -7.78 -19.15
CA TRP A 242 -16.47 -7.42 -17.73
C TRP A 242 -17.47 -8.13 -16.81
N SER A 243 -18.57 -8.63 -17.36
CA SER A 243 -19.49 -9.48 -16.59
C SER A 243 -18.81 -10.80 -16.20
N GLU A 244 -18.03 -11.39 -17.10
CA GLU A 244 -17.24 -12.58 -16.81
C GLU A 244 -16.09 -12.28 -15.85
N ALA A 245 -15.37 -11.18 -16.07
CA ALA A 245 -14.33 -10.72 -15.16
C ALA A 245 -14.87 -10.47 -13.75
N LEU A 246 -16.08 -9.96 -13.61
CA LEU A 246 -16.74 -9.76 -12.33
C LEU A 246 -17.03 -11.10 -11.63
N GLN A 247 -17.48 -12.12 -12.35
CA GLN A 247 -17.70 -13.44 -11.79
C GLN A 247 -16.38 -14.04 -11.30
N GLN A 248 -15.31 -13.93 -12.08
CA GLN A 248 -13.98 -14.40 -11.69
C GLN A 248 -13.44 -13.64 -10.47
N PHE A 249 -13.66 -12.34 -10.39
CA PHE A 249 -13.33 -11.52 -9.23
C PHE A 249 -14.02 -12.06 -7.96
N TYR A 250 -15.32 -12.37 -8.05
CA TYR A 250 -16.08 -12.95 -6.95
C TYR A 250 -15.58 -14.34 -6.55
N MET A 251 -15.31 -15.18 -7.53
CA MET A 251 -14.77 -16.50 -7.29
C MET A 251 -13.41 -16.43 -6.57
N LEU A 252 -12.53 -15.52 -7.00
CA LEU A 252 -11.25 -15.27 -6.34
C LEU A 252 -11.45 -14.88 -4.86
N LEU A 253 -12.35 -13.93 -4.61
CA LEU A 253 -12.64 -13.49 -3.25
C LEU A 253 -13.27 -14.61 -2.40
N GLY A 254 -14.21 -15.37 -2.95
CA GLY A 254 -14.86 -16.48 -2.27
C GLY A 254 -13.91 -17.65 -1.93
N HIS A 255 -12.74 -17.70 -2.57
CA HIS A 255 -11.72 -18.67 -2.21
C HIS A 255 -10.91 -18.26 -0.98
N VAL A 256 -10.81 -16.96 -0.66
CA VAL A 256 -9.93 -16.43 0.40
C VAL A 256 -10.69 -15.78 1.55
N LEU A 257 -11.93 -15.36 1.34
CA LEU A 257 -12.76 -14.65 2.30
C LEU A 257 -14.06 -15.39 2.57
N HIS A 258 -14.60 -15.27 3.79
CA HIS A 258 -15.98 -15.65 4.05
C HIS A 258 -16.94 -14.72 3.29
N ALA A 259 -18.10 -15.22 2.93
CA ALA A 259 -19.10 -14.50 2.13
C ALA A 259 -19.53 -13.17 2.77
N ASP A 260 -19.58 -13.11 4.09
CA ASP A 260 -19.91 -11.92 4.87
C ASP A 260 -18.79 -10.86 4.90
N GLN A 261 -17.54 -11.26 4.66
CA GLN A 261 -16.38 -10.36 4.60
C GLN A 261 -16.22 -9.70 3.23
N ILE A 262 -16.71 -10.34 2.16
CA ILE A 262 -16.52 -9.88 0.77
C ILE A 262 -17.04 -8.44 0.55
N PRO A 263 -18.25 -8.06 1.01
CA PRO A 263 -18.75 -6.70 0.81
C PRO A 263 -17.85 -5.63 1.42
N GLY A 264 -17.45 -5.83 2.69
CA GLY A 264 -16.55 -4.90 3.38
C GLY A 264 -15.18 -4.81 2.70
N PHE A 265 -14.63 -5.95 2.27
CA PHE A 265 -13.36 -6.00 1.55
C PHE A 265 -13.42 -5.21 0.23
N ILE A 266 -14.47 -5.38 -0.56
CA ILE A 266 -14.63 -4.66 -1.84
C ILE A 266 -14.79 -3.16 -1.58
N LEU A 267 -15.57 -2.78 -0.58
CA LEU A 267 -15.72 -1.38 -0.20
C LEU A 267 -14.38 -0.73 0.11
N GLU A 268 -13.57 -1.37 0.95
CA GLU A 268 -12.24 -0.85 1.27
C GLU A 268 -11.29 -0.85 0.06
N LEU A 269 -11.44 -1.83 -0.85
CA LEU A 269 -10.63 -1.91 -2.05
C LEU A 269 -10.88 -0.73 -2.98
N VAL A 270 -12.15 -0.32 -3.19
CA VAL A 270 -12.51 0.69 -4.20
C VAL A 270 -12.70 2.09 -3.64
N ARG A 271 -12.90 2.23 -2.34
CA ARG A 271 -13.30 3.47 -1.67
C ARG A 271 -12.33 4.62 -1.94
N GLY A 272 -12.77 5.60 -2.70
CA GLY A 272 -12.02 6.84 -2.99
C GLY A 272 -10.69 6.68 -3.75
N ARG A 273 -10.23 5.45 -3.95
CA ARG A 273 -8.90 5.18 -4.49
C ARG A 273 -8.77 5.40 -5.98
N PHE A 274 -9.85 5.17 -6.72
CA PHE A 274 -9.82 5.19 -8.18
C PHE A 274 -10.35 6.49 -8.78
N SER A 275 -11.16 7.25 -8.04
CA SER A 275 -11.85 8.46 -8.53
C SER A 275 -10.94 9.68 -8.71
N ASN A 276 -9.84 9.76 -7.94
CA ASN A 276 -8.94 10.92 -7.93
C ASN A 276 -7.73 10.78 -8.86
N ILE A 277 -7.60 9.64 -9.56
CA ILE A 277 -6.45 9.37 -10.42
C ILE A 277 -6.73 9.88 -11.82
N LYS A 278 -5.92 10.83 -12.28
CA LYS A 278 -6.00 11.43 -13.63
C LYS A 278 -4.97 10.82 -14.59
N ASP A 279 -3.87 10.28 -14.07
CA ASP A 279 -2.71 9.84 -14.85
C ASP A 279 -2.51 8.32 -14.67
N PHE A 280 -3.14 7.53 -15.51
CA PHE A 280 -2.98 6.07 -15.46
C PHE A 280 -2.22 5.54 -16.66
#